data_45b3c3bf9685e3694809f41161391637
#
_entry.id   45b3c3bf9685e3694809f41161391637
#
_cell.length_a   1.000
_cell.length_b   1.000
_cell.length_c   1.000
_cell.angle_alpha   90.00
_cell.angle_beta   90.00
_cell.angle_gamma   90.00
#
_symmetry.space_group_name_H-M   'P 1'
#
loop_
_entity.id
_entity.type
_entity.pdbx_description
1 polymer ?
#
loop_
_entity_poly.entity_id
_entity_poly.type
_entity_poly.pdbx_seq_one_letter_code
_entity_poly.pdbx_strand_id
1 'polypeptide(L)'
;VIAQKWELMIRELNTKMGIYGQRQRVQLGTTVTAILCVGDKYLTLHVGDTRLYFLDETTIRQMTTDHTFIAREIKRGTMTLEQAKVDKRRNMLLQCVAASAQVEPEMLYGNIKSGVFLLCSDGFRHEIGEAEMFQTLHASVLKDQKTMKTQLHHLIELVKQRQERDNISAILVKIDGR
;
A
#
# COMPACT_ATOMS: atom_id res chain seq x y z
N VAL A 1 7.28 -9.08 19.71
CA VAL A 1 6.29 -8.43 20.63
C VAL A 1 5.42 -7.43 19.86
N ILE A 2 5.96 -6.43 19.13
CA ILE A 2 5.11 -5.42 18.43
C ILE A 2 4.33 -6.05 17.27
N ALA A 3 4.97 -6.86 16.43
CA ALA A 3 4.31 -7.56 15.33
C ALA A 3 3.11 -8.39 15.80
N GLN A 4 3.30 -9.19 16.84
CA GLN A 4 2.21 -9.99 17.43
C GLN A 4 1.04 -9.14 17.95
N LYS A 5 1.35 -7.97 18.56
CA LYS A 5 0.32 -7.04 19.02
C LYS A 5 -0.46 -6.45 17.84
N TRP A 6 0.21 -6.09 16.75
CA TRP A 6 -0.43 -5.56 15.56
C TRP A 6 -1.31 -6.61 14.89
N GLU A 7 -0.81 -7.83 14.77
CA GLU A 7 -1.57 -8.95 14.21
C GLU A 7 -2.83 -9.22 15.03
N LEU A 8 -2.72 -9.30 16.36
CA LEU A 8 -3.86 -9.50 17.25
C LEU A 8 -4.88 -8.36 17.11
N MET A 9 -4.40 -7.12 17.12
CA MET A 9 -5.24 -5.93 16.98
C MET A 9 -6.05 -5.94 15.66
N ILE A 10 -5.44 -6.31 14.54
CA ILE A 10 -6.13 -6.38 13.26
C ILE A 10 -7.19 -7.48 13.24
N ARG A 11 -6.90 -8.64 13.84
CA ARG A 11 -7.89 -9.73 13.97
C ARG A 11 -9.07 -9.33 14.85
N GLU A 12 -8.82 -8.65 15.96
CA GLU A 12 -9.87 -8.10 16.81
C GLU A 12 -10.69 -7.03 16.08
N LEU A 13 -10.05 -6.15 15.33
CA LEU A 13 -10.71 -5.11 14.56
C LEU A 13 -11.61 -5.70 13.48
N ASN A 14 -11.11 -6.73 12.76
CA ASN A 14 -11.90 -7.48 11.79
C ASN A 14 -13.20 -8.02 12.42
N THR A 15 -13.10 -8.67 13.57
CA THR A 15 -14.25 -9.20 14.29
C THR A 15 -15.22 -8.09 14.73
N LYS A 16 -14.72 -7.03 15.36
CA LYS A 16 -15.54 -5.92 15.87
C LYS A 16 -16.31 -5.21 14.74
N MET A 17 -15.62 -4.90 13.64
CA MET A 17 -16.21 -4.24 12.47
C MET A 17 -17.22 -5.16 11.76
N GLY A 18 -16.94 -6.46 11.65
CA GLY A 18 -17.85 -7.44 11.08
C GLY A 18 -19.15 -7.55 11.90
N ILE A 19 -19.05 -7.62 13.22
CA ILE A 19 -20.23 -7.62 14.13
C ILE A 19 -21.02 -6.31 13.99
N TYR A 20 -20.34 -5.18 13.91
CA TYR A 20 -21.01 -3.88 13.71
C TYR A 20 -21.78 -3.85 12.39
N GLY A 21 -21.15 -4.27 11.28
CA GLY A 21 -21.76 -4.34 9.96
C GLY A 21 -23.03 -5.23 9.97
N GLN A 22 -22.96 -6.40 10.58
CA GLN A 22 -24.11 -7.29 10.72
C GLN A 22 -25.26 -6.64 11.51
N ARG A 23 -24.97 -6.00 12.64
CA ARG A 23 -25.98 -5.31 13.46
C ARG A 23 -26.64 -4.14 12.72
N GLN A 24 -25.87 -3.40 11.95
CA GLN A 24 -26.37 -2.26 11.18
C GLN A 24 -26.93 -2.65 9.80
N ARG A 25 -26.83 -3.91 9.41
CA ARG A 25 -27.21 -4.43 8.08
C ARG A 25 -26.48 -3.68 6.94
N VAL A 26 -25.22 -3.33 7.16
CA VAL A 26 -24.34 -2.72 6.17
C VAL A 26 -23.14 -3.60 5.92
N GLN A 27 -22.67 -3.62 4.68
CA GLN A 27 -21.42 -4.28 4.33
C GLN A 27 -20.27 -3.27 4.56
N LEU A 28 -19.31 -3.65 5.40
CA LEU A 28 -18.12 -2.88 5.67
C LEU A 28 -16.88 -3.61 5.18
N GLY A 29 -15.90 -2.87 4.72
CA GLY A 29 -14.60 -3.39 4.37
C GLY A 29 -13.59 -2.26 4.29
N THR A 30 -12.37 -2.49 4.75
CA THR A 30 -11.26 -1.55 4.61
C THR A 30 -9.95 -2.28 4.40
N THR A 31 -9.02 -1.62 3.73
CA THR A 31 -7.62 -2.02 3.62
C THR A 31 -6.80 -1.33 4.72
N VAL A 32 -5.67 -1.89 5.07
CA VAL A 32 -4.73 -1.30 6.05
C VAL A 32 -3.32 -1.56 5.58
N THR A 33 -2.52 -0.51 5.46
CA THR A 33 -1.07 -0.60 5.32
C THR A 33 -0.43 0.34 6.33
N ALA A 34 0.39 -0.21 7.21
CA ALA A 34 1.06 0.53 8.27
C ALA A 34 2.55 0.25 8.27
N ILE A 35 3.35 1.24 8.63
CA ILE A 35 4.79 1.10 8.83
C ILE A 35 5.21 1.76 10.14
N LEU A 36 6.08 1.07 10.86
CA LEU A 36 6.80 1.61 12.02
C LEU A 36 8.29 1.59 11.71
N CYS A 37 8.93 2.76 11.80
CA CYS A 37 10.37 2.90 11.65
C CYS A 37 10.98 3.30 13.01
N VAL A 38 12.00 2.57 13.46
CA VAL A 38 12.73 2.86 14.68
C VAL A 38 14.23 2.68 14.43
N GLY A 39 14.97 3.79 14.36
CA GLY A 39 16.37 3.78 13.93
C GLY A 39 16.49 3.27 12.50
N ASP A 40 17.28 2.22 12.31
CA ASP A 40 17.49 1.54 11.04
C ASP A 40 16.54 0.36 10.79
N LYS A 41 15.57 0.13 11.67
CA LYS A 41 14.62 -0.99 11.58
C LYS A 41 13.24 -0.53 11.16
N TYR A 42 12.58 -1.36 10.36
CA TYR A 42 11.16 -1.18 10.05
C TYR A 42 10.35 -2.45 10.32
N LEU A 43 9.08 -2.25 10.62
CA LEU A 43 8.03 -3.26 10.68
C LEU A 43 6.83 -2.75 9.90
N THR A 44 6.25 -3.60 9.05
CA THR A 44 5.02 -3.28 8.32
C THR A 44 3.93 -4.26 8.67
N LEU A 45 2.69 -3.79 8.53
CA LEU A 45 1.49 -4.61 8.53
C LEU A 45 0.67 -4.23 7.29
N HIS A 46 0.20 -5.22 6.55
CA HIS A 46 -0.57 -5.00 5.34
C HIS A 46 -1.75 -5.96 5.22
N VAL A 47 -2.93 -5.41 4.86
CA VAL A 47 -4.16 -6.13 4.47
C VAL A 47 -4.84 -5.33 3.36
N GLY A 48 -5.04 -5.96 2.20
CA GLY A 48 -5.75 -5.35 1.08
C GLY A 48 -4.86 -5.11 -0.14
N ASP A 49 -5.06 -3.98 -0.83
CA ASP A 49 -4.37 -3.61 -2.06
C ASP A 49 -3.79 -2.19 -2.05
N THR A 50 -3.86 -1.48 -0.92
CA THR A 50 -2.99 -0.34 -0.68
C THR A 50 -1.54 -0.80 -0.68
N ARG A 51 -0.62 -0.03 -1.22
CA ARG A 51 0.77 -0.48 -1.38
C ARG A 51 1.75 0.30 -0.53
N LEU A 52 2.78 -0.40 -0.12
CA LEU A 52 4.02 0.17 0.38
C LEU A 52 5.12 -0.06 -0.65
N TYR A 53 5.71 1.02 -1.13
CA TYR A 53 6.92 1.00 -1.95
C TYR A 53 8.11 1.47 -1.13
N PHE A 54 9.27 0.97 -1.49
CA PHE A 54 10.55 1.49 -1.06
C PHE A 54 11.35 1.98 -2.25
N LEU A 55 11.84 3.22 -2.15
CA LEU A 55 12.69 3.87 -3.14
C LEU A 55 14.07 4.10 -2.52
N ASP A 56 15.09 3.52 -3.11
CA ASP A 56 16.49 3.88 -2.84
C ASP A 56 17.02 4.86 -3.90
N GLU A 57 18.33 4.96 -4.10
CA GLU A 57 18.92 5.86 -5.08
C GLU A 57 18.79 5.34 -6.51
N THR A 58 18.51 4.09 -6.72
CA THR A 58 18.58 3.40 -8.02
C THR A 58 17.27 2.75 -8.45
N THR A 59 16.44 2.36 -7.51
CA THR A 59 15.23 1.56 -7.80
C THR A 59 14.04 1.97 -6.95
N ILE A 60 12.85 1.65 -7.46
CA ILE A 60 11.61 1.54 -6.70
C ILE A 60 11.20 0.07 -6.66
N ARG A 61 10.75 -0.39 -5.52
CA ARG A 61 10.23 -1.76 -5.37
C ARG A 61 8.97 -1.77 -4.52
N GLN A 62 7.97 -2.50 -4.96
CA GLN A 62 6.80 -2.78 -4.15
C GLN A 62 7.20 -3.74 -3.03
N MET A 63 6.88 -3.38 -1.79
CA MET A 63 7.19 -4.15 -0.59
C MET A 63 6.05 -5.10 -0.21
N THR A 64 4.81 -4.65 -0.36
CA THR A 64 3.59 -5.40 -0.02
C THR A 64 3.09 -6.23 -1.20
N THR A 65 2.39 -7.33 -0.92
CA THR A 65 1.70 -8.13 -1.93
C THR A 65 0.21 -7.79 -1.92
N ASP A 66 -0.36 -7.38 -3.05
CA ASP A 66 -1.79 -7.08 -3.13
C ASP A 66 -2.61 -8.33 -2.81
N HIS A 67 -3.54 -8.24 -1.87
CA HIS A 67 -4.49 -9.30 -1.55
C HIS A 67 -5.68 -9.27 -2.53
N THR A 68 -5.39 -9.34 -3.82
CA THR A 68 -6.38 -9.33 -4.90
C THR A 68 -6.43 -10.67 -5.64
N PHE A 69 -7.56 -10.91 -6.32
CA PHE A 69 -7.69 -12.06 -7.22
C PHE A 69 -6.57 -12.07 -8.27
N ILE A 70 -6.32 -10.93 -8.89
CA ILE A 70 -5.32 -10.77 -9.95
C ILE A 70 -3.91 -11.11 -9.45
N ALA A 71 -3.49 -10.54 -8.32
CA ALA A 71 -2.16 -10.81 -7.76
C ALA A 71 -1.97 -12.30 -7.44
N ARG A 72 -3.01 -12.97 -6.94
CA ARG A 72 -2.98 -14.41 -6.69
C ARG A 72 -2.81 -15.20 -7.98
N GLU A 73 -3.58 -14.89 -9.03
CA GLU A 73 -3.54 -15.64 -10.29
C GLU A 73 -2.21 -15.43 -11.03
N ILE A 74 -1.64 -14.22 -10.99
CA ILE A 74 -0.30 -13.94 -11.52
C ILE A 74 0.75 -14.76 -10.76
N LYS A 75 0.69 -14.77 -9.42
CA LYS A 75 1.62 -15.55 -8.59
C LYS A 75 1.54 -17.05 -8.84
N ARG A 76 0.37 -17.56 -9.20
CA ARG A 76 0.14 -18.97 -9.58
C ARG A 76 0.57 -19.29 -11.01
N GLY A 77 0.90 -18.28 -11.82
CA GLY A 77 1.21 -18.45 -13.25
C GLY A 77 -0.01 -18.76 -14.13
N THR A 78 -1.23 -18.57 -13.60
CA THR A 78 -2.49 -18.80 -14.32
C THR A 78 -2.99 -17.57 -15.07
N MET A 79 -2.32 -16.42 -14.90
CA MET A 79 -2.66 -15.16 -15.54
C MET A 79 -1.40 -14.35 -15.85
N THR A 80 -1.33 -13.76 -17.05
CA THR A 80 -0.27 -12.82 -17.41
C THR A 80 -0.62 -11.40 -16.95
N LEU A 81 0.38 -10.50 -16.94
CA LEU A 81 0.18 -9.08 -16.61
C LEU A 81 -0.76 -8.39 -17.61
N GLU A 82 -0.69 -8.75 -18.89
CA GLU A 82 -1.57 -8.21 -19.94
C GLU A 82 -3.02 -8.64 -19.74
N GLN A 83 -3.24 -9.92 -19.43
CA GLN A 83 -4.57 -10.44 -19.10
C GLN A 83 -5.15 -9.76 -17.86
N ALA A 84 -4.31 -9.53 -16.84
CA ALA A 84 -4.68 -8.87 -15.60
C ALA A 84 -5.24 -7.45 -15.82
N LYS A 85 -4.65 -6.68 -16.74
CA LYS A 85 -5.06 -5.29 -17.02
C LYS A 85 -6.51 -5.16 -17.50
N VAL A 86 -7.01 -6.17 -18.22
CA VAL A 86 -8.35 -6.18 -18.83
C VAL A 86 -9.35 -7.09 -18.12
N ASP A 87 -8.92 -7.82 -17.07
CA ASP A 87 -9.81 -8.72 -16.33
C ASP A 87 -10.83 -7.91 -15.52
N LYS A 88 -12.11 -8.29 -15.61
CA LYS A 88 -13.20 -7.63 -14.89
C LYS A 88 -13.07 -7.72 -13.36
N ARG A 89 -12.28 -8.69 -12.87
CA ARG A 89 -12.03 -8.94 -11.45
C ARG A 89 -10.80 -8.21 -10.93
N ARG A 90 -10.23 -7.27 -11.69
CA ARG A 90 -8.98 -6.56 -11.32
C ARG A 90 -9.05 -5.88 -9.95
N ASN A 91 -10.23 -5.41 -9.55
CA ASN A 91 -10.46 -4.75 -8.27
C ASN A 91 -11.05 -5.71 -7.20
N MET A 92 -11.06 -7.03 -7.45
CA MET A 92 -11.61 -8.01 -6.54
C MET A 92 -10.63 -8.31 -5.42
N LEU A 93 -10.90 -7.78 -4.22
CA LEU A 93 -10.16 -8.11 -3.01
C LEU A 93 -10.46 -9.53 -2.56
N LEU A 94 -9.44 -10.27 -2.21
CA LEU A 94 -9.52 -11.58 -1.56
C LEU A 94 -9.48 -11.46 -0.05
N GLN A 95 -8.96 -10.35 0.46
CA GLN A 95 -8.82 -10.09 1.88
C GLN A 95 -8.93 -8.59 2.16
N CYS A 96 -9.82 -8.25 3.09
CA CYS A 96 -9.95 -6.92 3.67
C CYS A 96 -10.51 -7.02 5.09
N VAL A 97 -10.21 -6.03 5.91
CA VAL A 97 -10.70 -5.97 7.30
C VAL A 97 -12.21 -5.73 7.30
N ALA A 98 -12.94 -6.44 8.11
CA ALA A 98 -14.38 -6.49 8.31
C ALA A 98 -15.17 -7.40 7.34
N ALA A 99 -14.78 -7.48 6.06
CA ALA A 99 -15.50 -8.30 5.09
C ALA A 99 -14.94 -9.74 4.94
N SER A 100 -13.71 -9.98 5.41
CA SER A 100 -13.11 -11.31 5.42
C SER A 100 -13.49 -12.09 6.66
N ALA A 101 -13.83 -13.39 6.52
CA ALA A 101 -14.12 -14.27 7.64
C ALA A 101 -12.94 -14.37 8.62
N GLN A 102 -11.72 -14.43 8.06
CA GLN A 102 -10.47 -14.33 8.78
C GLN A 102 -9.53 -13.39 8.04
N VAL A 103 -8.69 -12.66 8.77
CA VAL A 103 -7.68 -11.78 8.22
C VAL A 103 -6.30 -12.31 8.60
N GLU A 104 -5.48 -12.50 7.58
CA GLU A 104 -4.07 -12.90 7.69
C GLU A 104 -3.19 -11.74 7.18
N PRO A 105 -2.79 -10.82 8.07
CA PRO A 105 -1.99 -9.68 7.65
C PRO A 105 -0.61 -10.11 7.17
N GLU A 106 -0.14 -9.55 6.06
CA GLU A 106 1.25 -9.65 5.65
C GLU A 106 2.09 -8.78 6.59
N MET A 107 3.11 -9.40 7.19
CA MET A 107 4.03 -8.72 8.09
C MET A 107 5.44 -8.76 7.49
N LEU A 108 6.03 -7.59 7.24
CA LEU A 108 7.41 -7.47 6.77
C LEU A 108 8.23 -6.72 7.82
N TYR A 109 9.48 -7.13 7.96
CA TYR A 109 10.43 -6.45 8.82
C TYR A 109 11.83 -6.54 8.24
N GLY A 110 12.65 -5.57 8.57
CA GLY A 110 14.02 -5.52 8.06
C GLY A 110 14.77 -4.30 8.55
N ASN A 111 15.94 -4.11 7.97
CA ASN A 111 16.79 -2.95 8.21
C ASN A 111 16.81 -2.05 6.98
N ILE A 112 16.89 -0.74 7.22
CA ILE A 112 17.04 0.26 6.18
C ILE A 112 17.97 1.36 6.67
N LYS A 113 18.93 1.76 5.85
CA LYS A 113 19.90 2.82 6.20
C LYS A 113 19.44 4.18 5.70
N SER A 114 18.95 4.24 4.46
CA SER A 114 18.45 5.45 3.82
C SER A 114 17.49 5.10 2.70
N GLY A 115 16.61 6.02 2.35
CA GLY A 115 15.64 5.87 1.27
C GLY A 115 14.29 6.48 1.60
N VAL A 116 13.30 6.19 0.78
CA VAL A 116 11.95 6.72 0.92
C VAL A 116 10.94 5.59 0.92
N PHE A 117 10.07 5.55 1.90
CA PHE A 117 8.87 4.74 1.85
C PHE A 117 7.71 5.58 1.30
N LEU A 118 6.97 5.00 0.36
CA LEU A 118 5.72 5.53 -0.18
C LEU A 118 4.59 4.56 0.15
N LEU A 119 3.64 5.01 0.97
CA LEU A 119 2.36 4.31 1.16
C LEU A 119 1.32 4.99 0.28
N CYS A 120 0.54 4.23 -0.46
CA CYS A 120 -0.48 4.81 -1.32
C CYS A 120 -1.72 3.93 -1.50
N SER A 121 -2.85 4.58 -1.77
CA SER A 121 -4.07 3.91 -2.23
C SER A 121 -3.92 3.43 -3.68
N ASP A 122 -4.84 2.60 -4.12
CA ASP A 122 -4.95 2.15 -5.51
C ASP A 122 -5.20 3.32 -6.47
N GLY A 123 -6.08 4.26 -6.12
CA GLY A 123 -6.32 5.47 -6.92
C GLY A 123 -5.07 6.34 -7.14
N PHE A 124 -4.07 6.30 -6.25
CA PHE A 124 -2.81 7.00 -6.52
C PHE A 124 -1.99 6.36 -7.65
N ARG A 125 -2.07 5.04 -7.81
CA ARG A 125 -1.19 4.26 -8.69
C ARG A 125 -1.83 3.75 -9.99
N HIS A 126 -3.13 3.93 -10.17
CA HIS A 126 -3.81 3.44 -11.37
C HIS A 126 -3.30 4.11 -12.65
N GLU A 127 -3.06 5.41 -12.57
CA GLU A 127 -2.75 6.23 -13.74
C GLU A 127 -1.27 6.66 -13.80
N ILE A 128 -0.43 6.21 -12.87
CA ILE A 128 1.03 6.47 -12.88
C ILE A 128 1.81 5.18 -12.70
N GLY A 129 2.94 5.09 -13.43
CA GLY A 129 3.84 3.94 -13.35
C GLY A 129 4.93 4.10 -12.30
N GLU A 130 5.56 2.99 -11.95
CA GLU A 130 6.68 2.99 -10.98
C GLU A 130 7.86 3.86 -11.45
N ALA A 131 8.14 3.93 -12.76
CA ALA A 131 9.18 4.79 -13.31
C ALA A 131 8.91 6.27 -13.05
N GLU A 132 7.66 6.75 -13.20
CA GLU A 132 7.28 8.13 -12.92
C GLU A 132 7.35 8.44 -11.42
N MET A 133 6.87 7.48 -10.59
CA MET A 133 7.00 7.59 -9.13
C MET A 133 8.47 7.70 -8.72
N PHE A 134 9.34 6.85 -9.28
CA PHE A 134 10.75 6.86 -8.97
C PHE A 134 11.42 8.18 -9.37
N GLN A 135 11.23 8.64 -10.60
CA GLN A 135 11.81 9.90 -11.09
C GLN A 135 11.42 11.08 -10.21
N THR A 136 10.23 11.08 -9.63
CA THR A 136 9.71 12.19 -8.84
C THR A 136 10.02 12.07 -7.35
N LEU A 137 10.13 10.84 -6.80
CA LEU A 137 10.13 10.60 -5.36
C LEU A 137 11.40 9.93 -4.82
N HIS A 138 12.46 9.72 -5.61
CA HIS A 138 13.68 9.13 -5.07
C HIS A 138 14.43 10.08 -4.10
N ALA A 139 15.23 9.53 -3.20
CA ALA A 139 15.79 10.25 -2.07
C ALA A 139 16.56 11.53 -2.44
N SER A 140 17.29 11.55 -3.57
CA SER A 140 18.07 12.70 -4.00
C SER A 140 17.21 13.86 -4.55
N VAL A 141 15.97 13.61 -4.98
CA VAL A 141 14.99 14.64 -5.34
C VAL A 141 14.36 15.25 -4.09
N LEU A 142 14.05 14.43 -3.08
CA LEU A 142 13.35 14.84 -1.87
C LEU A 142 14.32 15.41 -0.82
N LYS A 143 14.79 16.64 -1.02
CA LYS A 143 15.81 17.27 -0.15
C LYS A 143 15.27 17.64 1.24
N ASP A 144 14.03 18.07 1.31
CA ASP A 144 13.39 18.56 2.54
C ASP A 144 11.87 18.28 2.52
N GLN A 145 11.21 18.58 3.63
CA GLN A 145 9.76 18.36 3.77
C GLN A 145 8.94 19.17 2.74
N LYS A 146 9.40 20.37 2.38
CA LYS A 146 8.73 21.22 1.38
C LYS A 146 8.76 20.55 0.01
N THR A 147 9.93 20.07 -0.40
CA THR A 147 10.11 19.32 -1.66
C THR A 147 9.28 18.03 -1.65
N MET A 148 9.30 17.27 -0.56
CA MET A 148 8.46 16.06 -0.42
C MET A 148 6.98 16.38 -0.67
N LYS A 149 6.46 17.42 -0.02
CA LYS A 149 5.07 17.85 -0.19
C LYS A 149 4.78 18.30 -1.62
N THR A 150 5.68 19.08 -2.23
CA THR A 150 5.52 19.58 -3.59
C THR A 150 5.51 18.45 -4.61
N GLN A 151 6.45 17.51 -4.51
CA GLN A 151 6.53 16.39 -5.45
C GLN A 151 5.37 15.41 -5.31
N LEU A 152 4.94 15.14 -4.08
CA LEU A 152 3.77 14.29 -3.86
C LEU A 152 2.50 14.94 -4.41
N HIS A 153 2.32 16.25 -4.19
CA HIS A 153 1.19 17.01 -4.73
C HIS A 153 1.21 17.03 -6.27
N HIS A 154 2.38 17.19 -6.88
CA HIS A 154 2.55 17.12 -8.33
C HIS A 154 2.03 15.78 -8.90
N LEU A 155 2.40 14.65 -8.29
CA LEU A 155 1.90 13.35 -8.74
C LEU A 155 0.38 13.19 -8.53
N ILE A 156 -0.17 13.71 -7.42
CA ILE A 156 -1.61 13.69 -7.18
C ILE A 156 -2.36 14.49 -8.28
N GLU A 157 -1.86 15.67 -8.63
CA GLU A 157 -2.47 16.47 -9.69
C GLU A 157 -2.34 15.82 -11.06
N LEU A 158 -1.22 15.16 -11.34
CA LEU A 158 -1.02 14.38 -12.57
C LEU A 158 -2.02 13.23 -12.68
N VAL A 159 -2.25 12.49 -11.59
CA VAL A 159 -3.23 11.39 -11.53
C VAL A 159 -4.65 11.92 -11.78
N LYS A 160 -5.02 13.04 -11.18
CA LYS A 160 -6.31 13.72 -11.44
C LYS A 160 -6.46 14.17 -12.89
N GLN A 161 -5.42 14.75 -13.49
CA GLN A 161 -5.41 15.15 -14.89
C GLN A 161 -5.61 13.96 -15.85
N ARG A 162 -5.15 12.78 -15.45
CA ARG A 162 -5.35 11.51 -16.16
C ARG A 162 -6.71 10.88 -15.89
N GLN A 163 -7.61 11.63 -15.24
CA GLN A 163 -9.02 11.27 -15.01
C GLN A 163 -9.23 10.10 -14.03
N GLU A 164 -8.32 9.89 -13.07
CA GLU A 164 -8.61 8.99 -11.96
C GLU A 164 -9.87 9.43 -11.22
N ARG A 165 -10.73 8.48 -10.89
CA ARG A 165 -12.04 8.72 -10.25
C ARG A 165 -12.10 8.25 -8.82
N ASP A 166 -11.13 7.46 -8.40
CA ASP A 166 -11.07 6.95 -7.02
C ASP A 166 -10.43 7.96 -6.08
N ASN A 167 -10.57 7.72 -4.79
CA ASN A 167 -9.91 8.49 -3.75
C ASN A 167 -8.39 8.32 -3.86
N ILE A 168 -7.67 9.43 -3.86
CA ILE A 168 -6.22 9.45 -4.01
C ILE A 168 -5.59 9.80 -2.66
N SER A 169 -4.81 8.87 -2.10
CA SER A 169 -4.09 9.07 -0.85
C SER A 169 -2.65 8.57 -0.98
N ALA A 170 -1.70 9.36 -0.46
CA ALA A 170 -0.31 8.96 -0.39
C ALA A 170 0.42 9.57 0.79
N ILE A 171 1.40 8.84 1.34
CA ILE A 171 2.25 9.26 2.47
C ILE A 171 3.69 8.95 2.11
N LEU A 172 4.59 9.90 2.33
CA LEU A 172 6.04 9.70 2.20
C LEU A 172 6.70 9.69 3.58
N VAL A 173 7.60 8.73 3.77
CA VAL A 173 8.49 8.66 4.94
C VAL A 173 9.92 8.56 4.44
N LYS A 174 10.70 9.63 4.58
CA LYS A 174 12.12 9.63 4.23
C LYS A 174 12.95 9.21 5.42
N ILE A 175 13.87 8.29 5.18
CA ILE A 175 14.88 7.85 6.13
C ILE A 175 16.23 8.37 5.66
N ASP A 176 16.82 9.26 6.43
CA ASP A 176 18.18 9.75 6.18
C ASP A 176 19.17 8.83 6.89
N GLY A 177 20.21 8.41 6.17
CA GLY A 177 21.31 7.64 6.75
C GLY A 177 22.04 8.44 7.82
N ARG A 178 22.36 7.79 8.93
CA ARG A 178 23.25 8.35 9.98
C ARG A 178 24.71 8.12 9.59
#